data_16b4195902a86e7ffca8a067d3b7f8da
#
_entry.id   16b4195902a86e7ffca8a067d3b7f8da
#
_cell.length_a   1.000
_cell.length_b   1.000
_cell.length_c   1.000
_cell.angle_alpha   90.00
_cell.angle_beta   90.00
_cell.angle_gamma   90.00
#
_symmetry.space_group_name_H-M   'P 1'
#
loop_
_entity.id
_entity.type
_entity.pdbx_description
1 polymer ?
#
loop_
_entity_poly.entity_id
_entity_poly.type
_entity_poly.pdbx_seq_one_letter_code
_entity_poly.pdbx_strand_id
1 'polypeptide(L)'
;MSSNQRIIAGRYEVGNLIGRGGMADVYEGVDTRLGRTVAIKLLKADLANDPNFEARFRQEAQASARMAHPTIVRVYDAGEDVTVDSNGNTNRHPFIVMEYVNGKLLRDLLHERRLTLQEAIDFETGVLTALEFSHRAGIVHRDIKSANVMITEAGQ
;
A
#
# COMPACT_ATOMS: atom_id res chain seq x y z
N MET A 1 -12.61 27.33 5.31
CA MET A 1 -11.80 26.98 4.13
C MET A 1 -12.12 25.53 3.76
N SER A 2 -12.80 25.33 2.68
CA SER A 2 -12.95 24.00 2.13
C SER A 2 -11.60 23.62 1.51
N SER A 3 -10.80 22.85 2.23
CA SER A 3 -9.71 22.15 1.60
C SER A 3 -10.35 21.31 0.49
N ASN A 4 -9.93 21.52 -0.74
CA ASN A 4 -10.34 20.72 -1.88
C ASN A 4 -9.77 19.31 -1.68
N GLN A 5 -10.40 18.54 -0.82
CA GLN A 5 -9.98 17.17 -0.56
C GLN A 5 -10.29 16.34 -1.80
N ARG A 6 -9.26 15.70 -2.33
CA ARG A 6 -9.41 14.84 -3.48
C ARG A 6 -10.19 13.59 -3.08
N ILE A 7 -11.27 13.33 -3.80
CA ILE A 7 -12.06 12.11 -3.64
C ILE A 7 -11.86 11.25 -4.90
N ILE A 8 -11.44 10.00 -4.72
CA ILE A 8 -11.30 9.06 -5.81
C ILE A 8 -12.42 8.03 -5.80
N ALA A 9 -12.84 7.61 -6.98
CA ALA A 9 -13.94 6.66 -7.20
C ALA A 9 -15.26 7.06 -6.47
N GLY A 10 -15.45 8.35 -6.19
CA GLY A 10 -16.62 8.85 -5.46
C GLY A 10 -16.76 8.31 -4.05
N ARG A 11 -15.71 7.74 -3.47
CA ARG A 11 -15.78 7.05 -2.18
C ARG A 11 -14.62 7.35 -1.24
N TYR A 12 -13.41 7.38 -1.76
CA TYR A 12 -12.20 7.47 -0.93
C TYR A 12 -11.65 8.88 -0.92
N GLU A 13 -11.60 9.47 0.27
CA GLU A 13 -11.02 10.78 0.49
C GLU A 13 -9.52 10.65 0.72
N VAL A 14 -8.71 11.31 -0.11
CA VAL A 14 -7.25 11.22 -0.05
C VAL A 14 -6.72 12.29 0.90
N GLY A 15 -5.98 11.87 1.90
CA GLY A 15 -5.35 12.76 2.90
C GLY A 15 -3.86 12.94 2.67
N ASN A 16 -3.09 12.84 3.74
CA ASN A 16 -1.66 13.13 3.74
C ASN A 16 -0.84 11.99 3.08
N LEU A 17 0.25 12.38 2.43
CA LEU A 17 1.24 11.44 1.94
C LEU A 17 1.95 10.79 3.13
N ILE A 18 1.95 9.46 3.19
CA ILE A 18 2.57 8.71 4.28
C ILE A 18 3.74 7.82 3.81
N GLY A 19 3.89 7.62 2.51
CA GLY A 19 5.01 6.85 1.98
C GLY A 19 5.26 7.14 0.52
N ARG A 20 6.52 7.05 0.11
CA ARG A 20 6.95 7.18 -1.28
C ARG A 20 7.62 5.90 -1.73
N GLY A 21 7.15 5.33 -2.82
CA GLY A 21 7.79 4.19 -3.47
C GLY A 21 8.33 4.54 -4.84
N GLY A 22 8.98 3.59 -5.48
CA GLY A 22 9.50 3.76 -6.84
C GLY A 22 8.39 3.85 -7.88
N MET A 23 7.33 3.07 -7.72
CA MET A 23 6.23 2.94 -8.67
C MET A 23 4.97 3.69 -8.23
N ALA A 24 4.69 3.74 -6.94
CA ALA A 24 3.49 4.33 -6.38
C ALA A 24 3.77 5.05 -5.06
N ASP A 25 2.95 6.04 -4.77
CA ASP A 25 2.95 6.74 -3.49
C ASP A 25 1.77 6.28 -2.64
N VAL A 26 1.93 6.28 -1.32
CA VAL A 26 0.89 5.85 -0.37
C VAL A 26 0.39 7.04 0.42
N TYR A 27 -0.92 7.18 0.49
CA TYR A 27 -1.61 8.24 1.22
C TYR A 27 -2.49 7.65 2.32
N GLU A 28 -2.58 8.36 3.43
CA GLU A 28 -3.64 8.12 4.39
C GLU A 28 -4.96 8.63 3.79
N GLY A 29 -6.04 7.92 4.02
CA GLY A 29 -7.34 8.33 3.51
C GLY A 29 -8.48 7.81 4.34
N VAL A 30 -9.70 8.14 3.92
CA VAL A 30 -10.94 7.72 4.58
C VAL A 30 -11.87 7.09 3.57
N ASP A 31 -12.36 5.89 3.89
CA ASP A 31 -13.48 5.29 3.18
C ASP A 31 -14.77 5.98 3.68
N THR A 32 -15.34 6.84 2.86
CA THR A 32 -16.51 7.64 3.25
C THR A 32 -17.78 6.82 3.41
N ARG A 33 -17.86 5.63 2.81
CA ARG A 33 -19.01 4.74 2.98
C ARG A 33 -19.00 3.99 4.30
N LEU A 34 -17.81 3.54 4.72
CA LEU A 34 -17.65 2.76 5.95
C LEU A 34 -17.17 3.61 7.13
N GLY A 35 -16.74 4.84 6.87
CA GLY A 35 -16.24 5.74 7.91
C GLY A 35 -14.96 5.29 8.56
N ARG A 36 -14.10 4.58 7.84
CA ARG A 36 -12.84 4.06 8.40
C ARG A 36 -11.62 4.61 7.70
N THR A 37 -10.54 4.73 8.45
CA THR A 37 -9.22 5.11 7.91
C THR A 37 -8.65 3.97 7.08
N VAL A 38 -8.12 4.32 5.91
CA VAL A 38 -7.49 3.38 4.98
C VAL A 38 -6.16 3.95 4.49
N ALA A 39 -5.33 3.10 3.89
CA ALA A 39 -4.17 3.53 3.11
C ALA A 39 -4.52 3.43 1.63
N ILE A 40 -4.17 4.46 0.86
CA ILE A 40 -4.46 4.54 -0.56
C ILE A 40 -3.14 4.60 -1.32
N LYS A 41 -2.89 3.59 -2.14
CA LYS A 41 -1.70 3.52 -2.98
C LYS A 41 -2.08 3.97 -4.38
N LEU A 42 -1.44 5.04 -4.84
CA LEU A 42 -1.67 5.62 -6.17
C LEU A 42 -0.45 5.38 -7.05
N LEU A 43 -0.67 4.78 -8.22
CA LEU A 43 0.38 4.65 -9.23
C LEU A 43 0.83 6.05 -9.68
N LYS A 44 2.14 6.28 -9.76
CA LYS A 44 2.68 7.59 -10.17
C LYS A 44 2.20 7.96 -11.56
N ALA A 45 1.87 9.24 -11.77
CA ALA A 45 1.25 9.74 -12.99
C ALA A 45 2.08 9.45 -14.25
N ASP A 46 3.41 9.52 -14.15
CA ASP A 46 4.33 9.22 -15.25
C ASP A 46 4.35 7.73 -15.64
N LEU A 47 3.96 6.85 -14.73
CA LEU A 47 3.88 5.40 -14.95
C LEU A 47 2.46 4.92 -15.28
N ALA A 48 1.45 5.72 -15.01
CA ALA A 48 0.05 5.35 -15.20
C ALA A 48 -0.32 5.13 -16.69
N ASN A 49 0.45 5.69 -17.60
CA ASN A 49 0.26 5.52 -19.05
C ASN A 49 1.04 4.33 -19.63
N ASP A 50 1.86 3.65 -18.82
CA ASP A 50 2.60 2.47 -19.25
C ASP A 50 1.79 1.21 -18.89
N PRO A 51 1.30 0.44 -19.90
CA PRO A 51 0.49 -0.76 -19.65
C PRO A 51 1.18 -1.82 -18.80
N ASN A 52 2.51 -1.90 -18.86
CA ASN A 52 3.28 -2.87 -18.09
C ASN A 52 3.23 -2.55 -16.59
N PHE A 53 3.40 -1.30 -16.22
CA PHE A 53 3.32 -0.87 -14.82
C PHE A 53 1.90 -0.97 -14.28
N GLU A 54 0.91 -0.60 -15.08
CA GLU A 54 -0.49 -0.73 -14.70
C GLU A 54 -0.88 -2.19 -14.46
N ALA A 55 -0.47 -3.10 -15.36
CA ALA A 55 -0.74 -4.52 -15.22
C ALA A 55 -0.08 -5.11 -13.97
N ARG A 56 1.17 -4.75 -13.69
CA ARG A 56 1.89 -5.20 -12.48
C ARG A 56 1.23 -4.68 -11.21
N PHE A 57 0.82 -3.42 -11.21
CA PHE A 57 0.12 -2.80 -10.09
C PHE A 57 -1.19 -3.52 -9.79
N ARG A 58 -1.97 -3.85 -10.82
CA ARG A 58 -3.22 -4.58 -10.70
C ARG A 58 -3.01 -6.02 -10.22
N GLN A 59 -2.00 -6.70 -10.75
CA GLN A 59 -1.65 -8.07 -10.34
C GLN A 59 -1.25 -8.13 -8.86
N GLU A 60 -0.48 -7.17 -8.40
CA GLU A 60 -0.07 -7.05 -7.00
C GLU A 60 -1.29 -6.93 -6.08
N ALA A 61 -2.24 -6.08 -6.44
CA ALA A 61 -3.48 -5.92 -5.70
C ALA A 61 -4.30 -7.21 -5.65
N GLN A 62 -4.45 -7.89 -6.77
CA GLN A 62 -5.20 -9.15 -6.87
C GLN A 62 -4.55 -10.27 -6.04
N ALA A 63 -3.23 -10.37 -6.08
CA ALA A 63 -2.50 -11.35 -5.29
C ALA A 63 -2.67 -11.10 -3.79
N SER A 64 -2.52 -9.85 -3.36
CA SER A 64 -2.67 -9.47 -1.95
C SER A 64 -4.10 -9.63 -1.45
N ALA A 65 -5.10 -9.38 -2.30
CA ALA A 65 -6.51 -9.53 -1.94
C ALA A 65 -6.90 -10.97 -1.61
N ARG A 66 -6.16 -11.96 -2.09
CA ARG A 66 -6.40 -13.39 -1.83
C ARG A 66 -5.81 -13.87 -0.51
N MET A 67 -5.00 -13.03 0.14
CA MET A 67 -4.30 -13.41 1.37
C MET A 67 -4.98 -12.80 2.59
N ALA A 68 -5.36 -13.65 3.56
CA ALA A 68 -5.85 -13.23 4.85
C ALA A 68 -4.90 -13.78 5.92
N HIS A 69 -3.97 -12.95 6.38
CA HIS A 69 -2.96 -13.33 7.36
C HIS A 69 -2.63 -12.13 8.26
N PRO A 70 -2.42 -12.33 9.58
CA PRO A 70 -2.20 -11.21 10.50
C PRO A 70 -0.99 -10.33 10.19
N THR A 71 0.02 -10.88 9.52
CA THR A 71 1.25 -10.14 9.19
C THR A 71 1.31 -9.70 7.74
N ILE A 72 0.24 -9.89 6.97
CA ILE A 72 0.12 -9.40 5.60
C ILE A 72 -0.95 -8.32 5.56
N VAL A 73 -0.61 -7.15 5.02
CA VAL A 73 -1.55 -6.04 4.88
C VAL A 73 -2.70 -6.44 3.98
N ARG A 74 -3.92 -6.22 4.46
CA ARG A 74 -5.15 -6.59 3.73
C ARG A 74 -5.47 -5.54 2.66
N VAL A 75 -5.72 -5.99 1.44
CA VAL A 75 -6.24 -5.14 0.37
C VAL A 75 -7.77 -5.18 0.40
N TYR A 76 -8.39 -4.00 0.45
CA TYR A 76 -9.84 -3.84 0.52
C TYR A 76 -10.47 -3.63 -0.85
N ASP A 77 -9.80 -2.87 -1.72
CA ASP A 77 -10.34 -2.48 -3.02
C ASP A 77 -9.21 -2.10 -3.99
N ALA A 78 -9.50 -2.13 -5.27
CA ALA A 78 -8.60 -1.67 -6.31
C ALA A 78 -9.42 -1.19 -7.51
N GLY A 79 -8.92 -0.19 -8.20
CA GLY A 79 -9.61 0.35 -9.38
C GLY A 79 -8.84 1.45 -10.05
N GLU A 80 -9.54 2.20 -10.87
CA GLU A 80 -9.01 3.38 -11.56
C GLU A 80 -9.92 4.58 -11.32
N ASP A 81 -9.31 5.71 -10.97
CA ASP A 81 -9.99 6.99 -10.99
C ASP A 81 -9.72 7.65 -12.35
N VAL A 82 -10.74 8.21 -12.96
CA VAL A 82 -10.65 8.82 -14.28
C VAL A 82 -10.95 10.30 -14.16
N THR A 83 -9.99 11.13 -14.62
CA THR A 83 -10.17 12.58 -14.68
C THR A 83 -10.04 13.07 -16.10
N VAL A 84 -10.72 14.15 -16.41
CA VAL A 84 -10.66 14.81 -17.71
C VAL A 84 -10.00 16.18 -17.51
N ASP A 85 -8.93 16.45 -18.24
CA ASP A 85 -8.23 17.74 -18.17
C ASP A 85 -8.97 18.84 -18.98
N SER A 86 -8.43 20.05 -18.91
CA SER A 86 -9.01 21.20 -19.63
C SER A 86 -9.00 21.06 -21.15
N ASN A 87 -8.17 20.18 -21.69
CA ASN A 87 -8.07 19.89 -23.13
C ASN A 87 -8.98 18.73 -23.58
N GLY A 88 -9.75 18.16 -22.65
CA GLY A 88 -10.61 17.01 -22.91
C GLY A 88 -9.91 15.66 -22.89
N ASN A 89 -8.63 15.62 -22.50
CA ASN A 89 -7.88 14.37 -22.39
C ASN A 89 -8.25 13.62 -21.13
N THR A 90 -8.43 12.32 -21.27
CA THR A 90 -8.75 11.43 -20.16
C THR A 90 -7.47 10.94 -19.49
N ASN A 91 -7.36 11.17 -18.20
CA ASN A 91 -6.25 10.67 -17.37
C ASN A 91 -6.76 9.57 -16.43
N ARG A 92 -6.06 8.45 -16.43
CA ARG A 92 -6.34 7.31 -15.56
C ARG A 92 -5.40 7.30 -14.38
N HIS A 93 -5.96 7.05 -13.20
CA HIS A 93 -5.21 7.00 -11.94
C HIS A 93 -5.50 5.66 -11.24
N PRO A 94 -4.73 4.60 -11.54
CA PRO A 94 -4.89 3.33 -10.85
C PRO A 94 -4.61 3.48 -9.36
N PHE A 95 -5.44 2.86 -8.53
CA PHE A 95 -5.31 2.92 -7.08
C PHE A 95 -5.57 1.56 -6.43
N ILE A 96 -5.00 1.39 -5.24
CA ILE A 96 -5.26 0.26 -4.34
C ILE A 96 -5.61 0.83 -2.99
N VAL A 97 -6.73 0.37 -2.42
CA VAL A 97 -7.13 0.71 -1.05
C VAL A 97 -6.81 -0.47 -0.16
N MET A 98 -6.08 -0.21 0.90
CA MET A 98 -5.61 -1.26 1.80
C MET A 98 -5.77 -0.86 3.25
N GLU A 99 -5.55 -1.82 4.13
CA GLU A 99 -5.51 -1.63 5.56
C GLU A 99 -4.51 -0.55 5.93
N TYR A 100 -4.96 0.42 6.76
CA TYR A 100 -4.05 1.40 7.35
C TYR A 100 -3.33 0.75 8.51
N VAL A 101 -2.02 0.67 8.41
CA VAL A 101 -1.17 0.12 9.48
C VAL A 101 -0.52 1.28 10.22
N ASN A 102 -0.86 1.43 11.49
CA ASN A 102 -0.25 2.42 12.37
C ASN A 102 1.08 1.89 12.88
N GLY A 103 2.15 2.24 12.19
CA GLY A 103 3.49 1.78 12.50
C GLY A 103 4.54 2.48 11.66
N LYS A 104 5.77 1.99 11.74
CA LYS A 104 6.89 2.52 10.99
C LYS A 104 7.42 1.49 10.00
N LEU A 105 7.94 1.94 8.87
CA LEU A 105 8.68 1.08 7.97
C LEU A 105 9.94 0.58 8.67
N LEU A 106 10.26 -0.69 8.46
CA LEU A 106 11.50 -1.27 9.01
C LEU A 106 12.73 -0.48 8.54
N ARG A 107 12.73 -0.01 7.29
CA ARG A 107 13.79 0.86 6.77
C ARG A 107 14.00 2.11 7.64
N ASP A 108 12.92 2.77 8.05
CA ASP A 108 12.99 3.99 8.85
C ASP A 108 13.47 3.70 10.26
N LEU A 109 13.04 2.60 10.87
CA LEU A 109 13.53 2.15 12.17
C LEU A 109 15.03 1.86 12.14
N LEU A 110 15.55 1.26 11.08
CA LEU A 110 16.96 0.98 10.92
C LEU A 110 17.80 2.26 10.81
N HIS A 111 17.23 3.34 10.25
CA HIS A 111 17.89 4.65 10.21
C HIS A 111 17.82 5.41 11.53
N GLU A 112 16.75 5.24 12.31
CA GLU A 112 16.57 5.92 13.59
C GLU A 112 17.42 5.31 14.70
N ARG A 113 17.54 3.97 14.76
CA ARG A 113 18.22 3.25 15.81
C ARG A 113 18.65 1.86 15.37
N ARG A 114 19.58 1.29 16.14
CA ARG A 114 19.93 -0.11 15.97
C ARG A 114 18.88 -0.99 16.65
N LEU A 115 18.52 -2.08 15.97
CA LEU A 115 17.65 -3.09 16.54
C LEU A 115 18.42 -3.97 17.52
N THR A 116 17.74 -4.41 18.58
CA THR A 116 18.26 -5.47 19.44
C THR A 116 18.21 -6.81 18.69
N LEU A 117 19.02 -7.78 19.14
CA LEU A 117 18.99 -9.12 18.55
C LEU A 117 17.58 -9.74 18.66
N GLN A 118 16.92 -9.56 19.79
CA GLN A 118 15.56 -10.11 19.98
C GLN A 118 14.55 -9.47 19.03
N GLU A 119 14.61 -8.14 18.86
CA GLU A 119 13.76 -7.44 17.91
C GLU A 119 13.99 -7.92 16.47
N ALA A 120 15.24 -8.11 16.07
CA ALA A 120 15.60 -8.62 14.75
C ALA A 120 15.04 -10.02 14.51
N ILE A 121 15.15 -10.90 15.50
CA ILE A 121 14.61 -12.26 15.44
C ILE A 121 13.09 -12.23 15.33
N ASP A 122 12.41 -11.41 16.12
CA ASP A 122 10.95 -11.32 16.11
C ASP A 122 10.42 -10.80 14.77
N PHE A 123 11.07 -9.79 14.19
CA PHE A 123 10.68 -9.23 12.89
C PHE A 123 10.92 -10.25 11.77
N GLU A 124 12.06 -10.93 11.78
CA GLU A 124 12.38 -11.96 10.79
C GLU A 124 11.39 -13.12 10.86
N THR A 125 11.02 -13.56 12.05
CA THR A 125 10.03 -14.62 12.26
C THR A 125 8.67 -14.22 11.67
N GLY A 126 8.22 -12.99 11.89
CA GLY A 126 6.98 -12.48 11.31
C GLY A 126 6.99 -12.49 9.78
N VAL A 127 8.09 -12.04 9.18
CA VAL A 127 8.26 -12.03 7.71
C VAL A 127 8.29 -13.46 7.16
N LEU A 128 9.02 -14.38 7.78
CA LEU A 128 9.09 -15.78 7.35
C LEU A 128 7.71 -16.47 7.43
N THR A 129 6.94 -16.20 8.48
CA THR A 129 5.58 -16.73 8.62
C THR A 129 4.67 -16.23 7.49
N ALA A 130 4.75 -14.96 7.15
CA ALA A 130 4.00 -14.37 6.04
C ALA A 130 4.40 -14.98 4.68
N LEU A 131 5.71 -15.19 4.46
CA LEU A 131 6.22 -15.82 3.24
C LEU A 131 5.76 -17.26 3.11
N GLU A 132 5.79 -18.03 4.19
CA GLU A 132 5.30 -19.40 4.20
C GLU A 132 3.82 -19.46 3.80
N PHE A 133 2.99 -18.60 4.37
CA PHE A 133 1.59 -18.48 4.01
C PHE A 133 1.40 -18.14 2.54
N SER A 134 2.15 -17.16 2.02
CA SER A 134 2.09 -16.75 0.62
C SER A 134 2.48 -17.88 -0.33
N HIS A 135 3.51 -18.64 -0.01
CA HIS A 135 3.95 -19.78 -0.83
C HIS A 135 2.89 -20.89 -0.85
N ARG A 136 2.23 -21.17 0.25
CA ARG A 136 1.11 -22.13 0.30
C ARG A 136 -0.07 -21.68 -0.56
N ALA A 137 -0.30 -20.37 -0.67
CA ALA A 137 -1.31 -19.79 -1.54
C ALA A 137 -0.87 -19.71 -3.01
N GLY A 138 0.32 -20.18 -3.36
CA GLY A 138 0.86 -20.16 -4.71
C GLY A 138 1.44 -18.83 -5.15
N ILE A 139 1.72 -17.94 -4.19
CA ILE A 139 2.27 -16.60 -4.45
C ILE A 139 3.73 -16.54 -4.02
N VAL A 140 4.60 -16.12 -4.94
CA VAL A 140 6.02 -15.91 -4.65
C VAL A 140 6.31 -14.42 -4.62
N HIS A 141 6.72 -13.91 -3.44
CA HIS A 141 7.16 -12.55 -3.30
C HIS A 141 8.63 -12.46 -3.74
N ARG A 142 8.93 -11.53 -4.67
CA ARG A 142 10.27 -11.39 -5.25
C ARG A 142 11.01 -10.12 -4.80
N ASP A 143 10.42 -9.34 -3.90
CA ASP A 143 10.94 -8.04 -3.49
C ASP A 143 10.82 -7.83 -1.98
N ILE A 144 11.42 -8.73 -1.19
CA ILE A 144 11.49 -8.57 0.26
C ILE A 144 12.63 -7.64 0.61
N LYS A 145 12.29 -6.48 1.17
CA LYS A 145 13.25 -5.47 1.64
C LYS A 145 12.65 -4.67 2.79
N SER A 146 13.49 -4.02 3.56
CA SER A 146 13.07 -3.24 4.74
C SER A 146 12.08 -2.11 4.41
N ALA A 147 12.05 -1.63 3.15
CA ALA A 147 11.09 -0.63 2.70
C ALA A 147 9.67 -1.19 2.53
N ASN A 148 9.49 -2.52 2.48
CA ASN A 148 8.21 -3.19 2.30
C ASN A 148 7.72 -3.88 3.58
N VAL A 149 8.37 -3.64 4.71
CA VAL A 149 8.00 -4.20 6.01
C VAL A 149 7.64 -3.06 6.96
N MET A 150 6.46 -3.14 7.57
CA MET A 150 6.02 -2.20 8.59
C MET A 150 6.00 -2.87 9.96
N ILE A 151 6.41 -2.13 10.98
CA ILE A 151 6.39 -2.58 12.37
C ILE A 151 5.33 -1.79 13.12
N THR A 152 4.36 -2.48 13.68
CA THR A 152 3.30 -1.88 14.48
C THR A 152 3.79 -1.52 15.88
N GLU A 153 3.00 -0.75 16.63
CA GLU A 153 3.30 -0.43 18.02
C GLU A 153 3.34 -1.68 18.90
N ALA A 154 2.62 -2.75 18.52
CA ALA A 154 2.65 -4.03 19.21
C ALA A 154 3.89 -4.89 18.88
N GLY A 155 4.78 -4.43 17.99
CA GLY A 155 5.99 -5.15 17.59
C GLY A 155 5.78 -6.19 16.49
N GLN A 156 4.65 -6.15 15.80
CA GLN A 156 4.33 -7.05 14.69
C GLN A 156 4.69 -6.47 13.33
#